data_f9183bd0dcf014af2db456d7dd5f5bfa
#
_entry.id   f9183bd0dcf014af2db456d7dd5f5bfa
#
_cell.length_a   1.000
_cell.length_b   1.000
_cell.length_c   1.000
_cell.angle_alpha   90.00
_cell.angle_beta   90.00
_cell.angle_gamma   90.00
#
_symmetry.space_group_name_H-M   'P 1'
#
loop_
_entity.id
_entity.type
_entity.pdbx_description
1 polymer ?
#
loop_
_entity_poly.entity_id
_entity_poly.type
_entity_poly.pdbx_seq_one_letter_code
_entity_poly.pdbx_strand_id
1 'polypeptide(L)'
;VKAVGAITLQRILLADDEPDILEISRIALETVGGFEVSVCSSGKKLLERLVEFEPDLVIVDVLMPDMTGPEVFEEIRRRPEFDAIPVIYLTGVIQEEELEGLRDTGVADVILKPFDPMTLADRVNRVWEGNHGR
;
A
#
# COMPACT_ATOMS: atom_id res chain seq x y z
N VAL A 1 -4.87 13.45 -13.88
CA VAL A 1 -6.26 12.99 -13.70
C VAL A 1 -6.47 11.66 -14.41
N LYS A 2 -7.00 10.70 -13.71
CA LYS A 2 -7.26 9.39 -14.30
C LYS A 2 -8.47 9.44 -15.22
N ALA A 3 -8.44 8.59 -16.23
CA ALA A 3 -9.59 8.42 -17.10
C ALA A 3 -10.76 7.87 -16.29
N VAL A 4 -11.94 8.40 -16.56
CA VAL A 4 -13.16 7.91 -15.93
C VAL A 4 -13.39 6.46 -16.39
N GLY A 5 -13.64 5.58 -15.44
CA GLY A 5 -13.85 4.18 -15.71
C GLY A 5 -12.59 3.33 -15.84
N ALA A 6 -11.41 3.92 -15.57
CA ALA A 6 -10.17 3.15 -15.54
C ALA A 6 -10.25 2.12 -14.40
N ILE A 7 -10.13 0.84 -14.76
CA ILE A 7 -10.23 -0.26 -13.80
C ILE A 7 -8.95 -1.09 -13.69
N THR A 8 -7.89 -0.65 -14.38
CA THR A 8 -6.60 -1.34 -14.36
C THR A 8 -5.71 -0.72 -13.31
N LEU A 9 -5.12 -1.56 -12.46
CA LEU A 9 -4.12 -1.11 -11.50
C LEU A 9 -2.86 -0.69 -12.24
N GLN A 10 -2.40 0.53 -12.04
CA GLN A 10 -1.23 1.07 -12.73
C GLN A 10 -0.21 1.68 -11.78
N ARG A 11 -0.64 2.42 -10.79
CA ARG A 11 0.26 3.22 -9.94
C ARG A 11 0.14 2.83 -8.49
N ILE A 12 1.29 2.51 -7.88
CA ILE A 12 1.37 2.08 -6.49
C ILE A 12 2.29 3.02 -5.73
N LEU A 13 1.81 3.52 -4.60
CA LEU A 13 2.60 4.33 -3.68
C LEU A 13 2.93 3.48 -2.46
N LEU A 14 4.19 3.41 -2.11
CA LEU A 14 4.67 2.50 -1.06
C LEU A 14 5.54 3.26 -0.05
N ALA A 15 5.30 3.03 1.24
CA ALA A 15 6.12 3.63 2.30
C ALA A 15 6.62 2.55 3.26
N ASP A 16 7.90 2.61 3.57
CA ASP A 16 8.57 1.76 4.55
C ASP A 16 9.85 2.46 4.96
N ASP A 17 10.24 2.37 6.22
CA ASP A 17 11.47 3.03 6.69
C ASP A 17 12.72 2.18 6.46
N GLU A 18 12.57 0.92 6.02
CA GLU A 18 13.68 0.04 5.71
C GLU A 18 14.04 0.15 4.23
N PRO A 19 15.24 0.68 3.90
CA PRO A 19 15.61 0.88 2.48
C PRO A 19 15.60 -0.41 1.66
N ASP A 20 16.01 -1.53 2.26
CA ASP A 20 16.04 -2.81 1.56
C ASP A 20 14.63 -3.28 1.17
N ILE A 21 13.68 -3.08 2.05
CA ILE A 21 12.28 -3.44 1.78
C ILE A 21 11.72 -2.56 0.66
N LEU A 22 12.01 -1.27 0.68
CA LEU A 22 11.59 -0.35 -0.38
C LEU A 22 12.14 -0.80 -1.74
N GLU A 23 13.43 -1.12 -1.80
CA GLU A 23 14.07 -1.51 -3.06
C GLU A 23 13.53 -2.84 -3.59
N ILE A 24 13.44 -3.85 -2.74
CA ILE A 24 12.92 -5.16 -3.13
C ILE A 24 11.47 -5.05 -3.59
N SER A 25 10.67 -4.31 -2.86
CA SER A 25 9.25 -4.13 -3.20
C SER A 25 9.09 -3.40 -4.52
N ARG A 26 9.85 -2.32 -4.71
CA ARG A 26 9.80 -1.54 -5.94
C ARG A 26 10.17 -2.39 -7.15
N ILE A 27 11.30 -3.10 -7.06
CA ILE A 27 11.77 -3.95 -8.15
C ILE A 27 10.74 -5.02 -8.48
N ALA A 28 10.21 -5.69 -7.46
CA ALA A 28 9.21 -6.74 -7.66
C ALA A 28 7.95 -6.21 -8.34
N LEU A 29 7.45 -5.06 -7.87
CA LEU A 29 6.23 -4.51 -8.43
C LEU A 29 6.43 -3.94 -9.84
N GLU A 30 7.57 -3.33 -10.11
CA GLU A 30 7.88 -2.79 -11.43
C GLU A 30 8.18 -3.90 -12.44
N THR A 31 9.07 -4.83 -12.06
CA THR A 31 9.58 -5.84 -12.98
C THR A 31 8.59 -6.97 -13.21
N VAL A 32 8.03 -7.53 -12.14
CA VAL A 32 7.08 -8.64 -12.26
C VAL A 32 5.69 -8.13 -12.58
N GLY A 33 5.26 -7.06 -11.92
CA GLY A 33 3.91 -6.54 -12.05
C GLY A 33 3.71 -5.53 -13.17
N GLY A 34 4.76 -4.88 -13.61
CA GLY A 34 4.67 -3.84 -14.64
C GLY A 34 4.03 -2.55 -14.13
N PHE A 35 4.02 -2.32 -12.83
CA PHE A 35 3.42 -1.12 -12.25
C PHE A 35 4.38 0.06 -12.24
N GLU A 36 3.83 1.25 -12.20
CA GLU A 36 4.59 2.46 -11.90
C GLU A 36 4.58 2.62 -10.38
N VAL A 37 5.75 2.66 -9.76
CA VAL A 37 5.89 2.64 -8.29
C VAL A 37 6.62 3.88 -7.81
N SER A 38 6.07 4.55 -6.80
CA SER A 38 6.76 5.61 -6.09
C SER A 38 6.98 5.14 -4.66
N VAL A 39 8.19 5.31 -4.14
CA VAL A 39 8.54 4.87 -2.78
C VAL A 39 8.84 6.06 -1.89
N CYS A 40 8.45 5.93 -0.62
CA CYS A 40 8.68 6.94 0.40
C CYS A 40 9.23 6.27 1.65
N SER A 41 10.06 6.98 2.40
CA SER A 41 10.70 6.43 3.60
C SER A 41 9.96 6.75 4.89
N SER A 42 8.81 7.43 4.81
CA SER A 42 8.03 7.82 5.99
C SER A 42 6.57 8.00 5.65
N GLY A 43 5.73 7.97 6.67
CA GLY A 43 4.29 8.21 6.50
C GLY A 43 3.99 9.62 6.06
N LYS A 44 4.70 10.58 6.60
CA LYS A 44 4.53 11.99 6.21
C LYS A 44 4.82 12.20 4.73
N LYS A 45 5.92 11.63 4.26
CA LYS A 45 6.28 11.74 2.85
C LYS A 45 5.26 11.07 1.94
N LEU A 46 4.70 9.94 2.38
CA LEU A 46 3.65 9.27 1.63
C LEU A 46 2.44 10.19 1.47
N LEU A 47 2.00 10.81 2.56
CA LEU A 47 0.84 11.70 2.52
C LEU A 47 1.07 12.91 1.61
N GLU A 48 2.29 13.45 1.60
CA GLU A 48 2.65 14.54 0.70
C GLU A 48 2.63 14.10 -0.76
N ARG A 49 3.04 12.87 -1.01
CA ARG A 49 3.16 12.33 -2.37
C ARG A 49 1.82 11.96 -3.00
N LEU A 50 0.79 11.72 -2.19
CA LEU A 50 -0.53 11.32 -2.68
C LEU A 50 -1.08 12.21 -3.77
N VAL A 51 -0.99 13.52 -3.56
CA VAL A 51 -1.61 14.50 -4.47
C VAL A 51 -0.92 14.50 -5.83
N GLU A 52 0.40 14.47 -5.84
CA GLU A 52 1.17 14.52 -7.09
C GLU A 52 1.12 13.20 -7.84
N PHE A 53 1.28 12.10 -7.11
CA PHE A 53 1.43 10.80 -7.75
C PHE A 53 0.10 10.20 -8.19
N GLU A 54 -0.98 10.51 -7.50
CA GLU A 54 -2.31 9.96 -7.77
C GLU A 54 -2.28 8.43 -7.85
N PRO A 55 -1.91 7.73 -6.75
CA PRO A 55 -1.82 6.29 -6.80
C PRO A 55 -3.20 5.62 -6.91
N ASP A 56 -3.20 4.43 -7.47
CA ASP A 56 -4.39 3.56 -7.48
C ASP A 56 -4.49 2.76 -6.19
N LEU A 57 -3.33 2.48 -5.58
CA LEU A 57 -3.24 1.61 -4.42
C LEU A 57 -2.04 2.05 -3.58
N VAL A 58 -2.17 1.93 -2.26
CA VAL A 58 -1.12 2.32 -1.31
C VAL A 58 -0.70 1.08 -0.52
N ILE A 59 0.61 0.93 -0.34
CA ILE A 59 1.18 -0.09 0.56
C ILE A 59 1.98 0.65 1.61
N VAL A 60 1.73 0.38 2.88
CA VAL A 60 2.38 1.12 3.97
C VAL A 60 2.80 0.19 5.09
N ASP A 61 4.03 0.36 5.56
CA ASP A 61 4.54 -0.36 6.74
C ASP A 61 3.78 0.09 7.98
N VAL A 62 3.50 -0.84 8.87
CA VAL A 62 2.78 -0.55 10.11
C VAL A 62 3.61 0.26 11.08
N LEU A 63 4.91 -0.06 11.21
CA LEU A 63 5.79 0.61 12.16
C LEU A 63 6.82 1.46 11.46
N MET A 64 6.64 2.77 11.50
CA MET A 64 7.60 3.75 11.00
C MET A 64 7.86 4.80 12.08
N PRO A 65 9.03 5.45 12.09
CA PRO A 65 9.37 6.37 13.18
C PRO A 65 8.43 7.56 13.34
N ASP A 66 7.88 8.07 12.25
CA ASP A 66 7.05 9.29 12.29
C ASP A 66 5.56 9.01 12.45
N MET A 67 5.05 7.96 11.81
CA MET A 67 3.64 7.59 11.85
C MET A 67 3.50 6.09 11.72
N THR A 68 2.47 5.53 12.33
CA THR A 68 2.12 4.13 12.11
C THR A 68 1.31 3.99 10.83
N GLY A 69 1.28 2.78 10.28
CA GLY A 69 0.43 2.48 9.12
C GLY A 69 -1.04 2.82 9.35
N PRO A 70 -1.62 2.42 10.50
CA PRO A 70 -3.01 2.81 10.80
C PRO A 70 -3.24 4.32 10.85
N GLU A 71 -2.27 5.08 11.35
CA GLU A 71 -2.38 6.55 11.34
C GLU A 71 -2.38 7.10 9.92
N VAL A 72 -1.51 6.56 9.06
CA VAL A 72 -1.48 6.95 7.65
C VAL A 72 -2.81 6.61 6.97
N PHE A 73 -3.31 5.41 7.22
CA PHE A 73 -4.58 4.95 6.67
C PHE A 73 -5.73 5.90 7.05
N GLU A 74 -5.77 6.28 8.31
CA GLU A 74 -6.79 7.20 8.82
C GLU A 74 -6.73 8.56 8.11
N GLU A 75 -5.51 9.09 7.93
CA GLU A 75 -5.33 10.36 7.22
C GLU A 75 -5.76 10.27 5.75
N ILE A 76 -5.47 9.15 5.10
CA ILE A 76 -5.92 8.93 3.72
C ILE A 76 -7.44 8.93 3.64
N ARG A 77 -8.11 8.24 4.57
CA ARG A 77 -9.57 8.13 4.60
C ARG A 77 -10.27 9.45 4.87
N ARG A 78 -9.59 10.41 5.49
CA ARG A 78 -10.15 11.74 5.74
C ARG A 78 -10.17 12.62 4.49
N ARG A 79 -9.43 12.25 3.45
CA ARG A 79 -9.35 13.01 2.21
C ARG A 79 -10.37 12.47 1.21
N PRO A 80 -11.37 13.29 0.82
CA PRO A 80 -12.44 12.79 -0.06
C PRO A 80 -11.95 12.19 -1.38
N GLU A 81 -10.88 12.75 -1.94
CA GLU A 81 -10.35 12.27 -3.22
C GLU A 81 -9.66 10.91 -3.10
N PHE A 82 -9.34 10.47 -1.87
CA PHE A 82 -8.65 9.20 -1.64
C PHE A 82 -9.40 8.28 -0.68
N ASP A 83 -10.66 8.56 -0.38
CA ASP A 83 -11.40 7.82 0.64
C ASP A 83 -11.72 6.37 0.24
N ALA A 84 -11.65 6.05 -1.06
CA ALA A 84 -11.92 4.70 -1.55
C ALA A 84 -10.65 3.96 -2.02
N ILE A 85 -9.47 4.58 -1.90
CA ILE A 85 -8.24 3.95 -2.38
C ILE A 85 -7.90 2.73 -1.52
N PRO A 86 -7.58 1.56 -2.13
CA PRO A 86 -7.18 0.40 -1.34
C PRO A 86 -5.84 0.62 -0.67
N VAL A 87 -5.74 0.25 0.60
CA VAL A 87 -4.50 0.34 1.38
C VAL A 87 -4.16 -1.05 1.89
N ILE A 88 -2.90 -1.43 1.72
CA ILE A 88 -2.36 -2.70 2.21
C ILE A 88 -1.29 -2.37 3.26
N TYR A 89 -1.33 -3.04 4.40
CA TYR A 89 -0.26 -2.94 5.40
C TYR A 89 0.82 -3.97 5.12
N LEU A 90 2.08 -3.58 5.32
CA LEU A 90 3.21 -4.49 5.48
C LEU A 90 3.55 -4.54 6.96
N THR A 91 3.78 -5.72 7.52
CA THR A 91 4.11 -5.80 8.94
C THR A 91 4.90 -7.06 9.28
N GLY A 92 5.82 -6.93 10.24
CA GLY A 92 6.51 -8.06 10.84
C GLY A 92 5.77 -8.65 12.04
N VAL A 93 4.60 -8.12 12.38
CA VAL A 93 3.79 -8.60 13.51
C VAL A 93 3.24 -9.97 13.19
N ILE A 94 3.45 -10.92 14.11
CA ILE A 94 3.04 -12.32 13.92
C ILE A 94 2.00 -12.80 14.92
N GLN A 95 1.65 -11.97 15.92
CA GLN A 95 0.64 -12.35 16.89
C GLN A 95 -0.76 -12.13 16.31
N GLU A 96 -1.61 -13.13 16.47
CA GLU A 96 -2.94 -13.13 15.87
C GLU A 96 -3.79 -11.97 16.33
N GLU A 97 -3.72 -11.61 17.60
CA GLU A 97 -4.50 -10.50 18.15
C GLU A 97 -4.15 -9.17 17.48
N GLU A 98 -2.86 -8.95 17.24
CA GLU A 98 -2.40 -7.73 16.58
C GLU A 98 -2.81 -7.70 15.11
N LEU A 99 -2.75 -8.86 14.44
CA LEU A 99 -3.19 -8.98 13.05
C LEU A 99 -4.69 -8.70 12.92
N GLU A 100 -5.49 -9.21 13.84
CA GLU A 100 -6.93 -8.95 13.84
C GLU A 100 -7.21 -7.46 14.02
N GLY A 101 -6.48 -6.80 14.91
CA GLY A 101 -6.61 -5.36 15.11
C GLY A 101 -6.31 -4.57 13.85
N LEU A 102 -5.27 -4.99 13.12
CA LEU A 102 -4.92 -4.35 11.85
C LEU A 102 -6.01 -4.55 10.80
N ARG A 103 -6.53 -5.77 10.68
CA ARG A 103 -7.61 -6.07 9.73
C ARG A 103 -8.88 -5.30 10.06
N ASP A 104 -9.15 -5.10 11.34
CA ASP A 104 -10.34 -4.39 11.82
C ASP A 104 -10.32 -2.90 11.48
N THR A 105 -9.19 -2.32 11.08
CA THR A 105 -9.14 -0.93 10.66
C THR A 105 -9.87 -0.69 9.34
N GLY A 106 -10.19 -1.75 8.59
CA GLY A 106 -10.82 -1.62 7.28
C GLY A 106 -9.84 -1.61 6.13
N VAL A 107 -8.57 -1.90 6.40
CA VAL A 107 -7.53 -2.01 5.37
C VAL A 107 -7.85 -3.18 4.43
N ALA A 108 -7.42 -3.07 3.18
CA ALA A 108 -7.75 -4.07 2.17
C ALA A 108 -7.04 -5.41 2.37
N ASP A 109 -5.81 -5.39 2.87
CA ASP A 109 -5.05 -6.62 3.14
C ASP A 109 -3.90 -6.31 4.09
N VAL A 110 -3.35 -7.36 4.68
CA VAL A 110 -2.15 -7.29 5.52
C VAL A 110 -1.16 -8.32 5.00
N ILE A 111 0.04 -7.86 4.62
CA ILE A 111 1.10 -8.71 4.10
C ILE A 111 2.19 -8.83 5.16
N LEU A 112 2.53 -10.05 5.55
CA LEU A 112 3.56 -10.30 6.55
C LEU A 112 4.94 -10.23 5.94
N LYS A 113 5.88 -9.65 6.67
CA LYS A 113 7.31 -9.67 6.33
C LYS A 113 7.95 -10.88 7.00
N PRO A 114 8.87 -11.57 6.35
CA PRO A 114 9.32 -11.36 4.97
C PRO A 114 8.30 -11.91 3.98
N PHE A 115 8.07 -11.18 2.91
CA PHE A 115 7.17 -11.64 1.84
C PHE A 115 8.00 -12.18 0.67
N ASP A 116 7.33 -12.93 -0.21
CA ASP A 116 7.96 -13.44 -1.43
C ASP A 116 7.86 -12.36 -2.52
N PRO A 117 9.01 -11.80 -2.96
CA PRO A 117 8.99 -10.76 -4.00
C PRO A 117 8.36 -11.25 -5.31
N MET A 118 8.46 -12.55 -5.59
CA MET A 118 7.94 -13.09 -6.85
C MET A 118 6.41 -13.18 -6.87
N THR A 119 5.75 -13.18 -5.71
CA THR A 119 4.29 -13.27 -5.63
C THR A 119 3.62 -11.98 -5.20
N LEU A 120 4.40 -10.97 -4.88
CA LEU A 120 3.87 -9.70 -4.37
C LEU A 120 2.91 -9.04 -5.37
N ALA A 121 3.31 -8.98 -6.64
CA ALA A 121 2.49 -8.36 -7.68
C ALA A 121 1.14 -9.08 -7.85
N ASP A 122 1.15 -10.41 -7.81
CA ASP A 122 -0.08 -11.19 -7.90
C ASP A 122 -1.02 -10.90 -6.74
N ARG A 123 -0.45 -10.80 -5.54
CA ARG A 123 -1.23 -10.52 -4.35
C ARG A 123 -1.87 -9.14 -4.41
N VAL A 124 -1.12 -8.16 -4.86
CA VAL A 124 -1.60 -6.78 -5.02
C VAL A 124 -2.72 -6.74 -6.07
N ASN A 125 -2.55 -7.44 -7.18
CA ASN A 125 -3.59 -7.54 -8.21
C ASN A 125 -4.88 -8.16 -7.67
N ARG A 126 -4.78 -9.21 -6.86
CA ARG A 126 -5.95 -9.83 -6.26
C ARG A 126 -6.69 -8.88 -5.32
N VAL A 127 -5.95 -8.11 -4.55
CA VAL A 127 -6.55 -7.08 -3.68
C VAL A 127 -7.28 -6.05 -4.53
N TRP A 128 -6.64 -5.59 -5.59
CA TRP A 128 -7.24 -4.61 -6.50
C TRP A 128 -8.53 -5.13 -7.11
N GLU A 129 -8.51 -6.37 -7.62
CA GLU A 129 -9.67 -7.00 -8.23
C GLU A 129 -10.82 -7.18 -7.23
N GLY A 130 -10.50 -7.53 -6.00
CA GLY A 130 -11.49 -7.65 -4.94
C GLY A 130 -12.20 -6.33 -4.62
N ASN A 131 -11.52 -5.21 -4.82
CA ASN A 131 -12.08 -3.88 -4.57
C ASN A 131 -12.69 -3.24 -5.79
N HIS A 132 -12.24 -3.58 -7.01
CA HIS A 132 -12.58 -2.87 -8.23
C HIS A 132 -13.03 -3.76 -9.38
N GLY A 133 -12.88 -5.07 -9.26
CA GLY A 133 -13.19 -6.03 -10.32
C GLY A 133 -14.65 -6.47 -10.39
N ARG A 134 -15.49 -5.82 -9.60
CA ARG A 134 -16.91 -6.20 -9.52
C ARG A 134 -17.80 -5.26 -10.27
#